data_fb2bcdf92ef34086c0ebfea64dbd22ad
#
_entry.id   fb2bcdf92ef34086c0ebfea64dbd22ad
#
_cell.length_a   1.000
_cell.length_b   1.000
_cell.length_c   1.000
_cell.angle_alpha   90.00
_cell.angle_beta   90.00
_cell.angle_gamma   90.00
#
_symmetry.space_group_name_H-M   'P 1'
#
loop_
_entity.id
_entity.type
_entity.pdbx_description
1 polymer ?
#
loop_
_entity_poly.entity_id
_entity_poly.type
_entity_poly.pdbx_seq_one_letter_code
_entity_poly.pdbx_strand_id
1 'polypeptide(L)'
;MALTPSFVAPPKGELVHLLRLGRFLVPYRGRIAAALTALLVAAGCVLVLGQGLRHVVDAGFGSGDPRLLNAALAAIIAVAVVLAAATWVRFYLMMSVGEAIIADLRKSVFAHVLTLPPGFYDSARTGEIASRLTNDSEQLRQVIGFGFSMLLRNALMMAGALVLLFLTSAKLAALIVLGVPATLIPILLMGRSVRRLSRVNQDRVADVSAHIDESLHEIRTVQAYGHEERTQERFDGATDAAYAAGAHRVRVKAWLISLVMLIGFCAVGVILWIGGHDVFAGRMTAGELSAFVFYAMVVASGAGTISEVWGEIQRGAGATERLTELLDTPPGLVAAAPAIKLPPRAAGTIRFDEVAFAYPARPEITALGPVSFAVNPGERVALVGPSGAGKSTIFALILRFYDPASGRILLDGADLRHCDPHDVRRAVALVPQDPVIFAASVTENVRFGRPDASFEAVREACAAAHALEFIERLPQGFDTDLGERGVKLSGGQRQRISIARAILADRPLLLLDEATSSLDAESERQVAQALERLARGRTTLVIAHRLATVRHADRIIVLDRGRIHAVGTHHELLRANGLYAHLARLQFVAEGETA
;
A
#
# COMPACT_ATOMS: atom_id res chain seq x y z
N MET A 1 -29.92 -2.38 8.16
CA MET A 1 -29.81 -1.30 7.19
C MET A 1 -28.35 -1.27 6.75
N ALA A 2 -28.03 -1.96 5.65
CA ALA A 2 -26.67 -2.15 5.17
C ALA A 2 -26.18 -0.84 4.56
N LEU A 3 -25.13 -0.26 5.13
CA LEU A 3 -24.39 0.84 4.51
C LEU A 3 -23.59 0.23 3.35
N THR A 4 -24.16 0.31 2.15
CA THR A 4 -23.38 0.18 0.92
C THR A 4 -22.25 1.21 0.97
N PRO A 5 -20.99 0.84 0.75
CA PRO A 5 -19.93 1.81 0.58
C PRO A 5 -20.28 2.62 -0.68
N SER A 6 -20.71 3.87 -0.47
CA SER A 6 -20.82 4.84 -1.54
C SER A 6 -19.41 4.96 -2.15
N PHE A 7 -19.26 4.56 -3.41
CA PHE A 7 -18.13 4.95 -4.24
C PHE A 7 -18.14 6.48 -4.32
N VAL A 8 -17.50 7.10 -3.34
CA VAL A 8 -17.18 8.52 -3.39
C VAL A 8 -16.25 8.66 -4.59
N ALA A 9 -16.66 9.45 -5.59
CA ALA A 9 -15.78 9.82 -6.69
C ALA A 9 -14.45 10.27 -6.09
N PRO A 10 -13.29 9.87 -6.67
CA PRO A 10 -12.01 10.24 -6.10
C PRO A 10 -12.01 11.75 -5.88
N PRO A 11 -11.69 12.23 -4.67
CA PRO A 11 -11.65 13.65 -4.38
C PRO A 11 -10.75 14.31 -5.43
N LYS A 12 -11.13 15.48 -5.89
CA LYS A 12 -10.26 16.31 -6.75
C LYS A 12 -9.06 16.63 -5.87
N GLY A 13 -7.95 15.88 -6.06
CA GLY A 13 -6.75 16.03 -5.24
C GLY A 13 -6.38 17.51 -5.19
N GLU A 14 -6.57 18.13 -4.05
CA GLU A 14 -6.18 19.52 -3.88
C GLU A 14 -4.67 19.59 -3.94
N LEU A 15 -4.13 20.50 -4.78
CA LEU A 15 -2.68 20.69 -4.93
C LEU A 15 -1.97 20.97 -3.59
N VAL A 16 -2.72 21.40 -2.58
CA VAL A 16 -2.26 21.61 -1.20
C VAL A 16 -1.65 20.32 -0.61
N HIS A 17 -2.15 19.14 -0.96
CA HIS A 17 -1.59 17.88 -0.48
C HIS A 17 -0.15 17.65 -0.97
N LEU A 18 0.18 18.11 -2.18
CA LEU A 18 1.55 18.04 -2.70
C LEU A 18 2.55 18.88 -1.87
N LEU A 19 2.09 19.96 -1.22
CA LEU A 19 2.95 20.78 -0.35
C LEU A 19 3.43 19.99 0.89
N ARG A 20 2.67 18.98 1.33
CA ARG A 20 3.07 18.11 2.45
C ARG A 20 4.31 17.26 2.12
N LEU A 21 4.57 17.03 0.84
CA LEU A 21 5.80 16.37 0.39
C LEU A 21 7.04 17.27 0.52
N GLY A 22 6.86 18.56 0.82
CA GLY A 22 7.96 19.52 0.97
C GLY A 22 9.06 19.04 1.93
N ARG A 23 8.68 18.36 3.03
CA ARG A 23 9.63 17.79 3.99
C ARG A 23 10.60 16.78 3.37
N PHE A 24 10.16 16.02 2.36
CA PHE A 24 11.00 15.05 1.65
C PHE A 24 11.86 15.68 0.56
N LEU A 25 11.54 16.92 0.13
CA LEU A 25 12.32 17.67 -0.86
C LEU A 25 13.56 18.35 -0.26
N VAL A 26 13.49 18.75 1.01
CA VAL A 26 14.55 19.52 1.71
C VAL A 26 15.94 18.88 1.61
N PRO A 27 16.14 17.56 1.81
CA PRO A 27 17.45 16.93 1.71
C PRO A 27 18.07 17.03 0.30
N TYR A 28 17.25 17.17 -0.73
CA TYR A 28 17.67 17.14 -2.14
C TYR A 28 17.73 18.51 -2.80
N ARG A 29 17.61 19.62 -2.03
CA ARG A 29 17.58 21.01 -2.53
C ARG A 29 18.71 21.36 -3.48
N GLY A 30 19.92 20.86 -3.25
CA GLY A 30 21.07 21.12 -4.12
C GLY A 30 20.91 20.47 -5.51
N ARG A 31 20.45 19.23 -5.56
CA ARG A 31 20.17 18.53 -6.84
C ARG A 31 19.03 19.17 -7.59
N ILE A 32 17.99 19.62 -6.89
CA ILE A 32 16.85 20.34 -7.47
C ILE A 32 17.31 21.68 -8.06
N ALA A 33 18.13 22.45 -7.35
CA ALA A 33 18.69 23.71 -7.85
C ALA A 33 19.55 23.50 -9.11
N ALA A 34 20.41 22.48 -9.12
CA ALA A 34 21.20 22.13 -10.30
C ALA A 34 20.32 21.68 -11.49
N ALA A 35 19.23 20.94 -11.23
CA ALA A 35 18.27 20.56 -12.27
C ALA A 35 17.51 21.77 -12.83
N LEU A 36 17.14 22.73 -11.98
CA LEU A 36 16.49 23.98 -12.41
C LEU A 36 17.43 24.85 -13.25
N THR A 37 18.71 24.97 -12.89
CA THR A 37 19.71 25.65 -13.73
C THR A 37 19.86 24.98 -15.09
N ALA A 38 19.98 23.67 -15.14
CA ALA A 38 20.03 22.92 -16.38
C ALA A 38 18.74 23.09 -17.22
N LEU A 39 17.58 23.19 -16.57
CA LEU A 39 16.30 23.48 -17.23
C LEU A 39 16.29 24.86 -17.87
N LEU A 40 16.77 25.88 -17.17
CA LEU A 40 16.87 27.25 -17.72
C LEU A 40 17.78 27.29 -18.93
N VAL A 41 18.95 26.64 -18.87
CA VAL A 41 19.88 26.53 -20.00
C VAL A 41 19.20 25.80 -21.17
N ALA A 42 18.56 24.67 -20.94
CA ALA A 42 17.90 23.92 -22.00
C ALA A 42 16.75 24.71 -22.65
N ALA A 43 15.94 25.42 -21.87
CA ALA A 43 14.87 26.27 -22.38
C ALA A 43 15.44 27.46 -23.21
N GLY A 44 16.49 28.09 -22.70
CA GLY A 44 17.21 29.16 -23.42
C GLY A 44 17.80 28.68 -24.75
N CYS A 45 18.44 27.50 -24.77
CA CYS A 45 18.97 26.92 -26.00
C CYS A 45 17.89 26.70 -27.06
N VAL A 46 16.70 26.22 -26.70
CA VAL A 46 15.59 26.04 -27.64
C VAL A 46 15.14 27.39 -28.23
N LEU A 47 15.06 28.45 -27.43
CA LEU A 47 14.70 29.77 -27.90
C LEU A 47 15.78 30.38 -28.82
N VAL A 48 17.05 30.16 -28.49
CA VAL A 48 18.20 30.58 -29.32
C VAL A 48 18.23 29.85 -30.65
N LEU A 49 17.83 28.59 -30.73
CA LEU A 49 17.73 27.82 -31.98
C LEU A 49 16.81 28.50 -32.99
N GLY A 50 15.71 29.11 -32.57
CA GLY A 50 14.83 29.88 -33.46
C GLY A 50 15.52 31.12 -34.05
N GLN A 51 16.35 31.83 -33.26
CA GLN A 51 17.16 32.93 -33.77
C GLN A 51 18.30 32.44 -34.69
N GLY A 52 18.88 31.27 -34.37
CA GLY A 52 19.85 30.58 -35.22
C GLY A 52 19.26 30.28 -36.60
N LEU A 53 18.02 29.76 -36.65
CA LEU A 53 17.30 29.49 -37.89
C LEU A 53 17.10 30.76 -38.71
N ARG A 54 16.71 31.88 -38.08
CA ARG A 54 16.63 33.17 -38.71
C ARG A 54 17.96 33.57 -39.36
N HIS A 55 19.07 33.45 -38.63
CA HIS A 55 20.40 33.81 -39.13
C HIS A 55 20.86 32.94 -40.32
N VAL A 56 20.57 31.62 -40.27
CA VAL A 56 20.87 30.72 -41.41
C VAL A 56 20.12 31.17 -42.67
N VAL A 57 18.84 31.50 -42.53
CA VAL A 57 18.03 31.90 -43.69
C VAL A 57 18.43 33.27 -44.20
N ASP A 58 18.57 34.27 -43.34
CA ASP A 58 18.83 35.67 -43.79
C ASP A 58 20.30 35.90 -44.19
N ALA A 59 21.25 35.48 -43.36
CA ALA A 59 22.67 35.72 -43.62
C ALA A 59 23.32 34.57 -44.43
N GLY A 60 22.93 33.31 -44.16
CA GLY A 60 23.52 32.15 -44.85
C GLY A 60 23.08 32.07 -46.33
N PHE A 61 21.76 32.02 -46.56
CA PHE A 61 21.23 31.91 -47.94
C PHE A 61 21.08 33.26 -48.64
N GLY A 62 20.72 34.32 -47.89
CA GLY A 62 20.47 35.63 -48.46
C GLY A 62 21.74 36.35 -48.90
N SER A 63 22.89 36.14 -48.26
CA SER A 63 24.16 36.76 -48.61
C SER A 63 24.95 36.07 -49.71
N GLY A 64 24.67 34.78 -49.99
CA GLY A 64 25.43 33.93 -50.91
C GLY A 64 26.87 33.60 -50.45
N ASP A 65 27.28 33.94 -49.22
CA ASP A 65 28.61 33.64 -48.67
C ASP A 65 28.60 32.29 -47.88
N PRO A 66 29.30 31.25 -48.41
CA PRO A 66 29.38 29.94 -47.72
C PRO A 66 30.02 30.01 -46.34
N ARG A 67 30.85 31.01 -46.03
CA ARG A 67 31.50 31.15 -44.72
C ARG A 67 30.49 31.53 -43.64
N LEU A 68 29.57 32.44 -43.94
CA LEU A 68 28.50 32.83 -43.02
C LEU A 68 27.53 31.69 -42.77
N LEU A 69 27.19 30.93 -43.81
CA LEU A 69 26.38 29.74 -43.67
C LEU A 69 27.04 28.69 -42.74
N ASN A 70 28.32 28.39 -42.98
CA ASN A 70 29.07 27.42 -42.17
C ASN A 70 29.19 27.89 -40.71
N ALA A 71 29.42 29.18 -40.46
CA ALA A 71 29.47 29.74 -39.12
C ALA A 71 28.12 29.63 -38.39
N ALA A 72 27.00 29.93 -39.07
CA ALA A 72 25.66 29.81 -38.49
C ALA A 72 25.28 28.36 -38.20
N LEU A 73 25.62 27.40 -39.08
CA LEU A 73 25.40 25.98 -38.84
C LEU A 73 26.26 25.46 -37.68
N ALA A 74 27.52 25.87 -37.61
CA ALA A 74 28.40 25.50 -36.50
C ALA A 74 27.84 26.00 -35.13
N ALA A 75 27.30 27.24 -35.11
CA ALA A 75 26.66 27.79 -33.92
C ALA A 75 25.39 27.00 -33.51
N ILE A 76 24.55 26.62 -34.48
CA ILE A 76 23.38 25.77 -34.20
C ILE A 76 23.81 24.42 -33.61
N ILE A 77 24.83 23.78 -34.19
CA ILE A 77 25.35 22.50 -33.68
C ILE A 77 25.90 22.67 -32.26
N ALA A 78 26.65 23.74 -31.98
CA ALA A 78 27.14 24.00 -30.63
C ALA A 78 25.99 24.20 -29.62
N VAL A 79 24.96 24.97 -29.98
CA VAL A 79 23.76 25.12 -29.15
C VAL A 79 23.02 23.78 -28.95
N ALA A 80 22.93 22.95 -29.99
CA ALA A 80 22.32 21.65 -29.89
C ALA A 80 23.09 20.70 -28.95
N VAL A 81 24.42 20.74 -28.94
CA VAL A 81 25.26 19.99 -28.00
C VAL A 81 25.01 20.42 -26.54
N VAL A 82 24.99 21.77 -26.33
CA VAL A 82 24.69 22.33 -25.00
C VAL A 82 23.27 21.95 -24.56
N LEU A 83 22.29 22.01 -25.46
CA LEU A 83 20.90 21.59 -25.21
C LEU A 83 20.82 20.11 -24.79
N ALA A 84 21.53 19.25 -25.54
CA ALA A 84 21.56 17.81 -25.23
C ALA A 84 22.17 17.54 -23.85
N ALA A 85 23.31 18.15 -23.54
CA ALA A 85 23.98 18.05 -22.25
C ALA A 85 23.09 18.58 -21.11
N ALA A 86 22.52 19.77 -21.26
CA ALA A 86 21.63 20.36 -20.26
C ALA A 86 20.36 19.52 -20.05
N THR A 87 19.80 18.96 -21.13
CA THR A 87 18.63 18.06 -21.04
C THR A 87 18.99 16.76 -20.31
N TRP A 88 20.16 16.18 -20.57
CA TRP A 88 20.64 14.99 -19.88
C TRP A 88 20.81 15.24 -18.37
N VAL A 89 21.53 16.31 -18.01
CA VAL A 89 21.76 16.70 -16.61
C VAL A 89 20.42 16.90 -15.88
N ARG A 90 19.53 17.70 -16.47
CA ARG A 90 18.20 17.98 -15.92
C ARG A 90 17.41 16.68 -15.69
N PHE A 91 17.34 15.82 -16.71
CA PHE A 91 16.56 14.57 -16.65
C PHE A 91 17.13 13.63 -15.58
N TYR A 92 18.43 13.40 -15.59
CA TYR A 92 19.10 12.54 -14.62
C TYR A 92 18.88 13.03 -13.18
N LEU A 93 19.09 14.32 -12.92
CA LEU A 93 18.95 14.88 -11.58
C LEU A 93 17.50 14.80 -11.09
N MET A 94 16.52 15.21 -11.92
CA MET A 94 15.12 15.17 -11.52
C MET A 94 14.61 13.76 -11.30
N MET A 95 14.94 12.81 -12.19
CA MET A 95 14.55 11.40 -12.00
C MET A 95 15.20 10.80 -10.77
N SER A 96 16.50 11.05 -10.54
CA SER A 96 17.19 10.54 -9.34
C SER A 96 16.61 11.11 -8.03
N VAL A 97 16.19 12.38 -8.03
CA VAL A 97 15.49 13.00 -6.90
C VAL A 97 14.11 12.34 -6.71
N GLY A 98 13.36 12.11 -7.77
CA GLY A 98 12.08 11.41 -7.71
C GLY A 98 12.20 10.02 -7.07
N GLU A 99 13.18 9.21 -7.53
CA GLU A 99 13.45 7.88 -6.94
C GLU A 99 13.79 7.94 -5.44
N ALA A 100 14.67 8.89 -5.06
CA ALA A 100 15.09 9.04 -3.67
C ALA A 100 13.93 9.46 -2.75
N ILE A 101 13.11 10.43 -3.17
CA ILE A 101 11.95 10.89 -2.40
C ILE A 101 10.94 9.75 -2.20
N ILE A 102 10.68 8.97 -3.26
CA ILE A 102 9.75 7.84 -3.16
C ILE A 102 10.29 6.73 -2.26
N ALA A 103 11.60 6.45 -2.31
CA ALA A 103 12.21 5.50 -1.39
C ALA A 103 12.04 5.94 0.07
N ASP A 104 12.28 7.21 0.38
CA ASP A 104 12.12 7.76 1.73
C ASP A 104 10.65 7.78 2.16
N LEU A 105 9.73 8.13 1.25
CA LEU A 105 8.29 8.11 1.50
C LEU A 105 7.80 6.68 1.81
N ARG A 106 8.18 5.69 0.98
CA ARG A 106 7.82 4.28 1.21
C ARG A 106 8.32 3.78 2.56
N LYS A 107 9.57 4.08 2.92
CA LYS A 107 10.12 3.72 4.23
C LYS A 107 9.33 4.36 5.36
N SER A 108 9.02 5.65 5.26
CA SER A 108 8.27 6.39 6.28
C SER A 108 6.84 5.86 6.44
N VAL A 109 6.12 5.64 5.33
CA VAL A 109 4.75 5.11 5.36
C VAL A 109 4.74 3.68 5.90
N PHE A 110 5.63 2.82 5.45
CA PHE A 110 5.70 1.43 5.92
C PHE A 110 6.04 1.34 7.41
N ALA A 111 7.02 2.12 7.87
CA ALA A 111 7.35 2.20 9.29
C ALA A 111 6.16 2.67 10.14
N HIS A 112 5.39 3.67 9.64
CA HIS A 112 4.21 4.15 10.32
C HIS A 112 3.07 3.12 10.34
N VAL A 113 2.80 2.49 9.19
CA VAL A 113 1.77 1.44 9.07
C VAL A 113 2.00 0.32 10.08
N LEU A 114 3.26 -0.09 10.32
CA LEU A 114 3.59 -1.11 11.33
C LEU A 114 3.24 -0.69 12.77
N THR A 115 3.03 0.60 13.05
CA THR A 115 2.63 1.11 14.38
C THR A 115 1.13 1.23 14.57
N LEU A 116 0.33 1.03 13.51
CA LEU A 116 -1.13 1.13 13.58
C LEU A 116 -1.73 -0.03 14.38
N PRO A 117 -2.87 0.21 15.07
CA PRO A 117 -3.49 -0.83 15.89
C PRO A 117 -4.09 -1.95 15.03
N PRO A 118 -4.16 -3.20 15.52
CA PRO A 118 -4.78 -4.31 14.79
C PRO A 118 -6.21 -4.01 14.32
N GLY A 119 -7.00 -3.27 15.10
CA GLY A 119 -8.36 -2.84 14.70
C GLY A 119 -8.44 -2.02 13.42
N PHE A 120 -7.35 -1.33 13.04
CA PHE A 120 -7.24 -0.71 11.73
C PHE A 120 -7.27 -1.75 10.61
N TYR A 121 -6.56 -2.86 10.79
CA TYR A 121 -6.47 -3.94 9.80
C TYR A 121 -7.73 -4.80 9.72
N ASP A 122 -8.57 -4.81 10.75
CA ASP A 122 -9.88 -5.50 10.73
C ASP A 122 -10.86 -4.83 9.76
N SER A 123 -10.71 -3.51 9.54
CA SER A 123 -11.54 -2.72 8.63
C SER A 123 -10.87 -2.41 7.30
N ALA A 124 -9.55 -2.26 7.27
CA ALA A 124 -8.76 -1.93 6.10
C ALA A 124 -8.38 -3.20 5.31
N ARG A 125 -8.58 -3.16 4.00
CA ARG A 125 -8.10 -4.23 3.11
C ARG A 125 -6.59 -4.12 2.96
N THR A 126 -5.85 -5.15 3.38
CA THR A 126 -4.38 -5.18 3.28
C THR A 126 -3.88 -4.98 1.84
N GLY A 127 -4.61 -5.50 0.85
CA GLY A 127 -4.33 -5.27 -0.57
C GLY A 127 -4.43 -3.79 -0.99
N GLU A 128 -5.34 -3.02 -0.36
CA GLU A 128 -5.44 -1.58 -0.61
C GLU A 128 -4.21 -0.84 -0.07
N ILE A 129 -3.74 -1.18 1.14
CA ILE A 129 -2.53 -0.59 1.72
C ILE A 129 -1.31 -0.91 0.84
N ALA A 130 -1.18 -2.16 0.37
CA ALA A 130 -0.12 -2.57 -0.55
C ALA A 130 -0.19 -1.79 -1.86
N SER A 131 -1.39 -1.62 -2.45
CA SER A 131 -1.61 -0.82 -3.65
C SER A 131 -1.25 0.66 -3.46
N ARG A 132 -1.59 1.25 -2.31
CA ARG A 132 -1.19 2.64 -1.98
C ARG A 132 0.34 2.77 -1.91
N LEU A 133 1.04 1.81 -1.29
CA LEU A 133 2.51 1.81 -1.19
C LEU A 133 3.23 1.56 -2.53
N THR A 134 2.61 0.83 -3.47
CA THR A 134 3.20 0.51 -4.77
C THR A 134 2.70 1.46 -5.85
N ASN A 135 1.41 1.44 -6.18
CA ASN A 135 0.85 2.16 -7.33
C ASN A 135 0.76 3.67 -7.10
N ASP A 136 0.28 4.12 -5.91
CA ASP A 136 0.17 5.55 -5.63
C ASP A 136 1.56 6.20 -5.51
N SER A 137 2.52 5.50 -4.91
CA SER A 137 3.89 5.99 -4.83
C SER A 137 4.56 6.07 -6.22
N GLU A 138 4.24 5.14 -7.13
CA GLU A 138 4.73 5.17 -8.51
C GLU A 138 4.15 6.35 -9.30
N GLN A 139 2.86 6.66 -9.13
CA GLN A 139 2.26 7.88 -9.70
C GLN A 139 2.96 9.14 -9.19
N LEU A 140 3.28 9.21 -7.90
CA LEU A 140 4.04 10.32 -7.33
C LEU A 140 5.46 10.43 -7.91
N ARG A 141 6.13 9.32 -8.15
CA ARG A 141 7.45 9.28 -8.78
C ARG A 141 7.43 9.97 -10.13
N GLN A 142 6.42 9.67 -10.95
CA GLN A 142 6.25 10.29 -12.27
C GLN A 142 6.00 11.80 -12.16
N VAL A 143 5.15 12.22 -11.23
CA VAL A 143 4.86 13.65 -11.03
C VAL A 143 6.09 14.42 -10.53
N ILE A 144 6.81 13.90 -9.52
CA ILE A 144 7.98 14.57 -8.93
C ILE A 144 9.16 14.55 -9.89
N GLY A 145 9.48 13.38 -10.47
CA GLY A 145 10.65 13.21 -11.34
C GLY A 145 10.48 13.88 -12.72
N PHE A 146 9.31 13.74 -13.33
CA PHE A 146 9.07 14.17 -14.70
C PHE A 146 8.09 15.33 -14.80
N GLY A 147 6.91 15.23 -14.15
CA GLY A 147 5.79 16.15 -14.34
C GLY A 147 6.14 17.61 -14.04
N PHE A 148 6.65 17.91 -12.84
CA PHE A 148 7.01 19.28 -12.44
C PHE A 148 8.09 19.87 -13.34
N SER A 149 9.11 19.10 -13.69
CA SER A 149 10.19 19.54 -14.56
C SER A 149 9.70 19.83 -15.97
N MET A 150 8.79 18.99 -16.49
CA MET A 150 8.19 19.19 -17.82
C MET A 150 7.25 20.40 -17.85
N LEU A 151 6.41 20.56 -16.81
CA LEU A 151 5.52 21.70 -16.68
C LEU A 151 6.30 23.02 -16.70
N LEU A 152 7.32 23.13 -15.83
CA LEU A 152 8.12 24.35 -15.71
C LEU A 152 8.89 24.67 -16.99
N ARG A 153 9.51 23.64 -17.61
CA ARG A 153 10.22 23.82 -18.90
C ARG A 153 9.29 24.34 -19.99
N ASN A 154 8.13 23.68 -20.18
CA ASN A 154 7.23 24.08 -21.26
C ASN A 154 6.56 25.41 -20.96
N ALA A 155 6.25 25.74 -19.72
CA ALA A 155 5.76 27.06 -19.33
C ALA A 155 6.80 28.17 -19.65
N LEU A 156 8.07 27.93 -19.30
CA LEU A 156 9.15 28.89 -19.57
C LEU A 156 9.42 29.04 -21.08
N MET A 157 9.46 27.92 -21.82
CA MET A 157 9.63 27.92 -23.27
C MET A 157 8.46 28.64 -23.97
N MET A 158 7.24 28.35 -23.55
CA MET A 158 6.04 29.00 -24.11
C MET A 158 6.03 30.50 -23.84
N ALA A 159 6.35 30.93 -22.61
CA ALA A 159 6.44 32.33 -22.27
C ALA A 159 7.53 33.06 -23.11
N GLY A 160 8.73 32.46 -23.19
CA GLY A 160 9.83 33.02 -24.01
C GLY A 160 9.50 33.06 -25.51
N ALA A 161 8.89 31.98 -26.04
CA ALA A 161 8.47 31.92 -27.43
C ALA A 161 7.37 32.95 -27.75
N LEU A 162 6.39 33.14 -26.84
CA LEU A 162 5.38 34.20 -27.00
C LEU A 162 5.99 35.58 -27.04
N VAL A 163 6.93 35.89 -26.16
CA VAL A 163 7.66 37.19 -26.21
C VAL A 163 8.37 37.36 -27.55
N LEU A 164 9.11 36.35 -28.02
CA LEU A 164 9.83 36.39 -29.28
C LEU A 164 8.89 36.50 -30.50
N LEU A 165 7.73 35.87 -30.48
CA LEU A 165 6.68 36.02 -31.50
C LEU A 165 6.20 37.47 -31.61
N PHE A 166 5.89 38.10 -30.48
CA PHE A 166 5.45 39.51 -30.48
C PHE A 166 6.54 40.47 -30.94
N LEU A 167 7.79 40.22 -30.57
CA LEU A 167 8.94 41.02 -31.00
C LEU A 167 9.23 40.83 -32.49
N THR A 168 8.97 39.65 -33.06
CA THR A 168 9.20 39.37 -34.48
C THR A 168 8.09 39.97 -35.34
N SER A 169 6.83 39.79 -35.02
CA SER A 169 5.68 40.37 -35.72
C SER A 169 4.44 40.40 -34.84
N ALA A 170 4.11 41.57 -34.30
CA ALA A 170 2.90 41.77 -33.50
C ALA A 170 1.60 41.44 -34.29
N LYS A 171 1.58 41.70 -35.60
CA LYS A 171 0.46 41.39 -36.51
C LYS A 171 0.20 39.88 -36.58
N LEU A 172 1.23 39.08 -36.86
CA LEU A 172 1.11 37.63 -36.95
C LEU A 172 0.87 37.00 -35.57
N ALA A 173 1.47 37.53 -34.49
CA ALA A 173 1.23 37.10 -33.11
C ALA A 173 -0.25 37.31 -32.70
N ALA A 174 -0.85 38.47 -33.04
CA ALA A 174 -2.26 38.72 -32.80
C ALA A 174 -3.16 37.70 -33.55
N LEU A 175 -2.77 37.28 -34.74
CA LEU A 175 -3.48 36.28 -35.51
C LEU A 175 -3.46 34.90 -34.84
N ILE A 176 -2.33 34.50 -34.22
CA ILE A 176 -2.25 33.26 -33.41
C ILE A 176 -3.19 33.36 -32.22
N VAL A 177 -3.17 34.46 -31.47
CA VAL A 177 -4.05 34.67 -30.32
C VAL A 177 -5.53 34.60 -30.72
N LEU A 178 -5.88 35.18 -31.88
CA LEU A 178 -7.25 35.11 -32.43
C LEU A 178 -7.62 33.69 -32.89
N GLY A 179 -6.66 32.87 -33.30
CA GLY A 179 -6.84 31.47 -33.71
C GLY A 179 -7.01 30.50 -32.54
N VAL A 180 -6.58 30.86 -31.33
CA VAL A 180 -6.68 29.99 -30.12
C VAL A 180 -8.12 29.54 -29.87
N PRO A 181 -9.17 30.37 -29.92
CA PRO A 181 -10.56 29.90 -29.76
C PRO A 181 -10.96 28.82 -30.76
N ALA A 182 -10.48 28.91 -32.01
CA ALA A 182 -10.79 27.90 -33.03
C ALA A 182 -10.32 26.48 -32.65
N THR A 183 -9.20 26.38 -31.94
CA THR A 183 -8.70 25.08 -31.41
C THR A 183 -9.33 24.70 -30.10
N LEU A 184 -9.66 25.67 -29.24
CA LEU A 184 -10.26 25.39 -27.91
C LEU A 184 -11.73 24.95 -28.01
N ILE A 185 -12.53 25.49 -28.93
CA ILE A 185 -13.95 25.15 -29.08
C ILE A 185 -14.17 23.65 -29.28
N PRO A 186 -13.54 22.96 -30.25
CA PRO A 186 -13.67 21.51 -30.40
C PRO A 186 -13.23 20.73 -29.16
N ILE A 187 -12.13 21.16 -28.51
CA ILE A 187 -11.62 20.50 -27.30
C ILE A 187 -12.64 20.59 -26.16
N LEU A 188 -13.26 21.74 -25.95
CA LEU A 188 -14.26 21.96 -24.90
C LEU A 188 -15.56 21.19 -25.19
N LEU A 189 -16.04 21.20 -26.42
CA LEU A 189 -17.28 20.53 -26.83
C LEU A 189 -17.13 19.01 -26.80
N MET A 190 -16.13 18.47 -27.46
CA MET A 190 -15.90 17.03 -27.56
C MET A 190 -15.22 16.43 -26.32
N GLY A 191 -14.44 17.20 -25.60
CA GLY A 191 -13.71 16.75 -24.41
C GLY A 191 -14.64 16.27 -23.29
N ARG A 192 -15.84 16.84 -23.15
CA ARG A 192 -16.87 16.35 -22.22
C ARG A 192 -17.34 14.96 -22.60
N SER A 193 -17.59 14.72 -23.90
CA SER A 193 -18.01 13.39 -24.41
C SER A 193 -16.88 12.37 -24.24
N VAL A 194 -15.64 12.73 -24.56
CA VAL A 194 -14.48 11.84 -24.35
C VAL A 194 -14.34 11.46 -22.87
N ARG A 195 -14.48 12.41 -21.95
CA ARG A 195 -14.42 12.12 -20.49
C ARG A 195 -15.54 11.18 -20.04
N ARG A 196 -16.78 11.41 -20.51
CA ARG A 196 -17.91 10.52 -20.20
C ARG A 196 -17.67 9.10 -20.71
N LEU A 197 -17.23 8.97 -21.98
CA LEU A 197 -16.93 7.68 -22.58
C LEU A 197 -15.74 6.97 -21.92
N SER A 198 -14.75 7.75 -21.43
CA SER A 198 -13.65 7.18 -20.66
C SER A 198 -14.11 6.56 -19.34
N ARG A 199 -15.08 7.19 -18.63
CA ARG A 199 -15.65 6.59 -17.41
C ARG A 199 -16.38 5.29 -17.73
N VAL A 200 -17.27 5.29 -18.74
CA VAL A 200 -17.98 4.07 -19.14
C VAL A 200 -17.00 2.95 -19.51
N ASN A 201 -15.93 3.26 -20.23
CA ASN A 201 -14.91 2.26 -20.54
C ASN A 201 -14.18 1.75 -19.29
N GLN A 202 -13.86 2.63 -18.34
CA GLN A 202 -13.23 2.23 -17.07
C GLN A 202 -14.14 1.29 -16.25
N ASP A 203 -15.44 1.61 -16.18
CA ASP A 203 -16.42 0.76 -15.49
C ASP A 203 -16.47 -0.63 -16.12
N ARG A 204 -16.50 -0.73 -17.48
CA ARG A 204 -16.50 -2.03 -18.18
C ARG A 204 -15.20 -2.82 -17.99
N VAL A 205 -14.05 -2.16 -17.95
CA VAL A 205 -12.78 -2.81 -17.65
C VAL A 205 -12.74 -3.29 -16.19
N ALA A 206 -13.33 -2.55 -15.27
CA ALA A 206 -13.48 -2.98 -13.88
C ALA A 206 -14.36 -4.22 -13.74
N ASP A 207 -15.49 -4.31 -14.51
CA ASP A 207 -16.34 -5.50 -14.56
C ASP A 207 -15.54 -6.74 -15.02
N VAL A 208 -14.70 -6.61 -16.06
CA VAL A 208 -13.81 -7.68 -16.54
C VAL A 208 -12.82 -8.11 -15.45
N SER A 209 -12.18 -7.13 -14.79
CA SER A 209 -11.21 -7.42 -13.72
C SER A 209 -11.84 -8.12 -12.53
N ALA A 210 -13.05 -7.71 -12.12
CA ALA A 210 -13.79 -8.35 -11.04
C ALA A 210 -14.13 -9.80 -11.38
N HIS A 211 -14.51 -10.07 -12.64
CA HIS A 211 -14.82 -11.43 -13.07
C HIS A 211 -13.59 -12.34 -13.11
N ILE A 212 -12.42 -11.80 -13.51
CA ILE A 212 -11.14 -12.53 -13.44
C ILE A 212 -10.80 -12.88 -11.98
N ASP A 213 -10.87 -11.89 -11.07
CA ASP A 213 -10.52 -12.08 -9.67
C ASP A 213 -11.42 -13.13 -9.00
N GLU A 214 -12.74 -13.03 -9.19
CA GLU A 214 -13.71 -14.00 -8.69
C GLU A 214 -13.45 -15.42 -9.23
N SER A 215 -13.29 -15.55 -10.55
CA SER A 215 -13.15 -16.85 -11.19
C SER A 215 -11.84 -17.55 -10.84
N LEU A 216 -10.73 -16.81 -10.76
CA LEU A 216 -9.42 -17.37 -10.42
C LEU A 216 -9.27 -17.65 -8.92
N HIS A 217 -9.87 -16.83 -8.07
CA HIS A 217 -9.87 -17.07 -6.63
C HIS A 217 -10.62 -18.36 -6.30
N GLU A 218 -11.76 -18.59 -6.95
CA GLU A 218 -12.61 -19.75 -6.75
C GLU A 218 -12.43 -20.84 -7.84
N ILE A 219 -11.27 -20.92 -8.47
CA ILE A 219 -11.00 -21.81 -9.61
C ILE A 219 -11.32 -23.29 -9.30
N ARG A 220 -11.05 -23.74 -8.08
CA ARG A 220 -11.36 -25.11 -7.66
C ARG A 220 -12.87 -25.39 -7.67
N THR A 221 -13.67 -24.41 -7.30
CA THR A 221 -15.13 -24.50 -7.32
C THR A 221 -15.63 -24.51 -8.75
N VAL A 222 -15.13 -23.63 -9.62
CA VAL A 222 -15.47 -23.59 -11.04
C VAL A 222 -15.21 -24.96 -11.69
N GLN A 223 -14.02 -25.53 -11.46
CA GLN A 223 -13.63 -26.83 -12.00
C GLN A 223 -14.41 -28.01 -11.39
N ALA A 224 -14.64 -27.98 -10.06
CA ALA A 224 -15.37 -29.03 -9.38
C ALA A 224 -16.82 -29.19 -9.86
N TYR A 225 -17.44 -28.09 -10.32
CA TYR A 225 -18.80 -28.08 -10.86
C TYR A 225 -18.85 -28.11 -12.41
N GLY A 226 -17.69 -28.17 -13.11
CA GLY A 226 -17.61 -28.19 -14.56
C GLY A 226 -18.18 -26.93 -15.22
N HIS A 227 -18.00 -25.77 -14.61
CA HIS A 227 -18.56 -24.48 -15.04
C HIS A 227 -17.59 -23.65 -15.89
N GLU A 228 -16.51 -24.22 -16.41
CA GLU A 228 -15.48 -23.51 -17.18
C GLU A 228 -16.07 -22.80 -18.39
N GLU A 229 -16.86 -23.51 -19.20
CA GLU A 229 -17.47 -22.97 -20.42
C GLU A 229 -18.43 -21.79 -20.10
N ARG A 230 -19.29 -21.95 -19.10
CA ARG A 230 -20.21 -20.89 -18.69
C ARG A 230 -19.49 -19.68 -18.08
N THR A 231 -18.40 -19.89 -17.39
CA THR A 231 -17.54 -18.82 -16.84
C THR A 231 -16.84 -18.08 -17.96
N GLN A 232 -16.35 -18.81 -18.98
CA GLN A 232 -15.75 -18.23 -20.18
C GLN A 232 -16.77 -17.40 -20.98
N GLU A 233 -17.98 -17.91 -21.23
CA GLU A 233 -19.04 -17.15 -21.92
C GLU A 233 -19.34 -15.80 -21.24
N ARG A 234 -19.39 -15.78 -19.90
CA ARG A 234 -19.58 -14.55 -19.13
C ARG A 234 -18.40 -13.58 -19.29
N PHE A 235 -17.20 -14.12 -19.25
CA PHE A 235 -15.97 -13.35 -19.45
C PHE A 235 -15.93 -12.75 -20.87
N ASP A 236 -16.26 -13.53 -21.88
CA ASP A 236 -16.29 -13.09 -23.28
C ASP A 236 -17.30 -11.96 -23.45
N GLY A 237 -18.50 -12.10 -22.90
CA GLY A 237 -19.53 -11.04 -22.93
C GLY A 237 -19.10 -9.76 -22.22
N ALA A 238 -18.43 -9.85 -21.07
CA ALA A 238 -17.88 -8.68 -20.36
C ALA A 238 -16.76 -8.02 -21.17
N THR A 239 -15.91 -8.82 -21.80
CA THR A 239 -14.79 -8.35 -22.62
C THR A 239 -15.29 -7.67 -23.90
N ASP A 240 -16.30 -8.22 -24.57
CA ASP A 240 -16.92 -7.61 -25.74
C ASP A 240 -17.58 -6.27 -25.41
N ALA A 241 -18.25 -6.17 -24.25
CA ALA A 241 -18.82 -4.91 -23.78
C ALA A 241 -17.73 -3.85 -23.49
N ALA A 242 -16.61 -4.25 -22.89
CA ALA A 242 -15.47 -3.39 -22.66
C ALA A 242 -14.82 -2.93 -23.98
N TYR A 243 -14.66 -3.85 -24.94
CA TYR A 243 -14.17 -3.54 -26.29
C TYR A 243 -15.07 -2.53 -27.01
N ALA A 244 -16.39 -2.76 -27.03
CA ALA A 244 -17.35 -1.85 -27.68
C ALA A 244 -17.29 -0.43 -27.08
N ALA A 245 -17.23 -0.32 -25.74
CA ALA A 245 -17.08 0.95 -25.05
C ALA A 245 -15.73 1.63 -25.38
N GLY A 246 -14.65 0.85 -25.40
CA GLY A 246 -13.31 1.29 -25.78
C GLY A 246 -13.24 1.79 -27.22
N ALA A 247 -13.78 1.03 -28.17
CA ALA A 247 -13.82 1.36 -29.59
C ALA A 247 -14.60 2.65 -29.84
N HIS A 248 -15.74 2.84 -29.16
CA HIS A 248 -16.52 4.06 -29.27
C HIS A 248 -15.76 5.29 -28.74
N ARG A 249 -15.11 5.17 -27.58
CA ARG A 249 -14.24 6.21 -27.02
C ARG A 249 -13.10 6.57 -27.97
N VAL A 250 -12.39 5.57 -28.52
CA VAL A 250 -11.29 5.76 -29.45
C VAL A 250 -11.74 6.50 -30.70
N ARG A 251 -12.91 6.14 -31.27
CA ARG A 251 -13.47 6.82 -32.45
C ARG A 251 -13.71 8.31 -32.21
N VAL A 252 -14.35 8.68 -31.09
CA VAL A 252 -14.60 10.09 -30.74
C VAL A 252 -13.30 10.82 -30.48
N LYS A 253 -12.33 10.18 -29.80
CA LYS A 253 -11.00 10.75 -29.56
C LYS A 253 -10.21 10.96 -30.86
N ALA A 254 -10.28 10.02 -31.78
CA ALA A 254 -9.62 10.12 -33.09
C ALA A 254 -10.15 11.30 -33.90
N TRP A 255 -11.48 11.49 -33.95
CA TRP A 255 -12.09 12.66 -34.57
C TRP A 255 -11.62 13.98 -33.95
N LEU A 256 -11.55 14.06 -32.62
CA LEU A 256 -11.05 15.25 -31.93
C LEU A 256 -9.59 15.55 -32.30
N ILE A 257 -8.74 14.53 -32.27
CA ILE A 257 -7.30 14.70 -32.62
C ILE A 257 -7.17 15.15 -34.07
N SER A 258 -7.87 14.50 -35.01
CA SER A 258 -7.80 14.86 -36.44
C SER A 258 -8.29 16.27 -36.69
N LEU A 259 -9.37 16.71 -36.02
CA LEU A 259 -9.88 18.09 -36.18
C LEU A 259 -8.92 19.12 -35.62
N VAL A 260 -8.35 18.89 -34.42
CA VAL A 260 -7.35 19.81 -33.84
C VAL A 260 -6.09 19.90 -34.72
N MET A 261 -5.67 18.77 -35.30
CA MET A 261 -4.53 18.70 -36.21
C MET A 261 -4.78 19.47 -37.50
N LEU A 262 -5.96 19.29 -38.08
CA LEU A 262 -6.38 20.04 -39.27
C LEU A 262 -6.38 21.56 -39.04
N ILE A 263 -6.99 22.01 -37.94
CA ILE A 263 -7.01 23.42 -37.54
C ILE A 263 -5.58 23.95 -37.36
N GLY A 264 -4.70 23.18 -36.72
CA GLY A 264 -3.30 23.54 -36.51
C GLY A 264 -2.53 23.73 -37.81
N PHE A 265 -2.64 22.79 -38.75
CA PHE A 265 -1.98 22.90 -40.06
C PHE A 265 -2.59 24.04 -40.92
N CYS A 266 -3.90 24.22 -40.87
CA CYS A 266 -4.53 25.37 -41.53
C CYS A 266 -4.02 26.70 -40.95
N ALA A 267 -3.85 26.80 -39.63
CA ALA A 267 -3.32 27.99 -39.00
C ALA A 267 -1.87 28.29 -39.48
N VAL A 268 -1.01 27.26 -39.55
CA VAL A 268 0.35 27.38 -40.10
C VAL A 268 0.28 27.84 -41.56
N GLY A 269 -0.60 27.27 -42.37
CA GLY A 269 -0.79 27.68 -43.78
C GLY A 269 -1.21 29.16 -43.92
N VAL A 270 -2.13 29.62 -43.07
CA VAL A 270 -2.54 31.04 -43.05
C VAL A 270 -1.41 31.96 -42.62
N ILE A 271 -0.61 31.57 -41.62
CA ILE A 271 0.57 32.31 -41.18
C ILE A 271 1.58 32.42 -42.32
N LEU A 272 1.87 31.32 -43.01
CA LEU A 272 2.80 31.32 -44.15
C LEU A 272 2.28 32.16 -45.33
N TRP A 273 0.96 32.12 -45.58
CA TRP A 273 0.35 32.92 -46.64
C TRP A 273 0.44 34.41 -46.35
N ILE A 274 0.03 34.87 -45.17
CA ILE A 274 0.08 36.27 -44.76
C ILE A 274 1.53 36.74 -44.60
N GLY A 275 2.37 35.95 -43.89
CA GLY A 275 3.79 36.25 -43.69
C GLY A 275 4.58 36.28 -45.00
N GLY A 276 4.28 35.35 -45.93
CA GLY A 276 4.86 35.36 -47.28
C GLY A 276 4.58 36.65 -48.05
N HIS A 277 3.33 37.15 -48.00
CA HIS A 277 2.99 38.45 -48.58
C HIS A 277 3.74 39.62 -47.91
N ASP A 278 3.93 39.54 -46.59
CA ASP A 278 4.71 40.54 -45.86
C ASP A 278 6.22 40.48 -46.23
N VAL A 279 6.76 39.30 -46.54
CA VAL A 279 8.13 39.12 -47.05
C VAL A 279 8.27 39.72 -48.46
N PHE A 280 7.35 39.41 -49.39
CA PHE A 280 7.36 39.98 -50.73
C PHE A 280 7.20 41.54 -50.75
N ALA A 281 6.47 42.03 -49.75
CA ALA A 281 6.30 43.49 -49.59
C ALA A 281 7.46 44.14 -48.81
N GLY A 282 8.53 43.43 -48.48
CA GLY A 282 9.70 43.95 -47.77
C GLY A 282 9.44 44.36 -46.31
N ARG A 283 8.31 43.94 -45.73
CA ARG A 283 7.93 44.25 -44.33
C ARG A 283 8.54 43.30 -43.29
N MET A 284 9.02 42.14 -43.73
CA MET A 284 9.75 41.19 -42.87
C MET A 284 10.73 40.36 -43.73
N THR A 285 11.72 39.72 -43.10
CA THR A 285 12.66 38.83 -43.80
C THR A 285 12.13 37.40 -43.87
N ALA A 286 12.67 36.57 -44.78
CA ALA A 286 12.36 35.16 -44.86
C ALA A 286 12.80 34.40 -43.58
N GLY A 287 13.93 34.84 -42.98
CA GLY A 287 14.42 34.30 -41.73
C GLY A 287 13.50 34.64 -40.53
N GLU A 288 12.96 35.87 -40.51
CA GLU A 288 11.95 36.25 -39.48
C GLU A 288 10.70 35.40 -39.58
N LEU A 289 10.19 35.11 -40.78
CA LEU A 289 9.04 34.23 -40.97
C LEU A 289 9.35 32.79 -40.52
N SER A 290 10.56 32.31 -40.85
CA SER A 290 11.00 30.96 -40.44
C SER A 290 11.10 30.83 -38.89
N ALA A 291 11.69 31.83 -38.22
CA ALA A 291 11.75 31.89 -36.76
C ALA A 291 10.35 32.00 -36.14
N PHE A 292 9.46 32.79 -36.75
CA PHE A 292 8.08 32.95 -36.32
C PHE A 292 7.34 31.61 -36.32
N VAL A 293 7.43 30.84 -37.41
CA VAL A 293 6.80 29.49 -37.49
C VAL A 293 7.40 28.54 -36.46
N PHE A 294 8.73 28.58 -36.25
CA PHE A 294 9.38 27.78 -35.22
C PHE A 294 8.83 28.10 -33.82
N TYR A 295 8.75 29.36 -33.43
CA TYR A 295 8.20 29.76 -32.13
C TYR A 295 6.71 29.43 -32.00
N ALA A 296 5.93 29.55 -33.06
CA ALA A 296 4.53 29.16 -33.07
C ALA A 296 4.37 27.67 -32.79
N MET A 297 5.24 26.82 -33.37
CA MET A 297 5.26 25.38 -33.06
C MET A 297 5.67 25.09 -31.60
N VAL A 298 6.64 25.82 -31.04
CA VAL A 298 7.04 25.70 -29.63
C VAL A 298 5.86 26.04 -28.71
N VAL A 299 5.12 27.13 -29.00
CA VAL A 299 3.93 27.50 -28.20
C VAL A 299 2.85 26.42 -28.30
N ALA A 300 2.54 25.93 -29.50
CA ALA A 300 1.51 24.92 -29.71
C ALA A 300 1.83 23.60 -29.01
N SER A 301 3.06 23.11 -29.15
CA SER A 301 3.51 21.86 -28.48
C SER A 301 3.58 22.02 -26.96
N GLY A 302 4.04 23.19 -26.48
CA GLY A 302 4.09 23.51 -25.06
C GLY A 302 2.73 23.51 -24.40
N ALA A 303 1.72 24.11 -25.04
CA ALA A 303 0.34 24.11 -24.53
C ALA A 303 -0.24 22.70 -24.41
N GLY A 304 0.01 21.81 -25.40
CA GLY A 304 -0.40 20.41 -25.37
C GLY A 304 0.21 19.66 -24.19
N THR A 305 1.53 19.77 -24.05
CA THR A 305 2.27 19.11 -22.97
C THR A 305 1.86 19.61 -21.58
N ILE A 306 1.67 20.92 -21.40
CA ILE A 306 1.18 21.49 -20.12
C ILE A 306 -0.19 20.88 -19.75
N SER A 307 -1.10 20.75 -20.72
CA SER A 307 -2.42 20.17 -20.47
C SER A 307 -2.37 18.70 -20.06
N GLU A 308 -1.47 17.92 -20.66
CA GLU A 308 -1.26 16.50 -20.32
C GLU A 308 -0.68 16.35 -18.92
N VAL A 309 0.43 17.06 -18.64
CA VAL A 309 1.14 17.03 -17.36
C VAL A 309 0.26 17.54 -16.22
N TRP A 310 -0.61 18.52 -16.48
CA TRP A 310 -1.57 19.01 -15.50
C TRP A 310 -2.51 17.89 -15.00
N GLY A 311 -2.98 17.06 -15.94
CA GLY A 311 -3.79 15.87 -15.58
C GLY A 311 -3.02 14.85 -14.72
N GLU A 312 -1.71 14.68 -14.98
CA GLU A 312 -0.85 13.82 -14.17
C GLU A 312 -0.64 14.38 -12.76
N ILE A 313 -0.39 15.69 -12.65
CA ILE A 313 -0.24 16.38 -11.37
C ILE A 313 -1.50 16.22 -10.51
N GLN A 314 -2.70 16.35 -11.09
CA GLN A 314 -3.95 16.15 -10.36
C GLN A 314 -4.11 14.71 -9.87
N ARG A 315 -3.73 13.71 -10.67
CA ARG A 315 -3.71 12.31 -10.23
C ARG A 315 -2.71 12.08 -9.09
N GLY A 316 -1.52 12.66 -9.21
CA GLY A 316 -0.51 12.60 -8.15
C GLY A 316 -0.94 13.28 -6.86
N ALA A 317 -1.70 14.38 -6.93
CA ALA A 317 -2.27 15.03 -5.75
C ALA A 317 -3.23 14.09 -5.00
N GLY A 318 -4.10 13.37 -5.72
CA GLY A 318 -4.96 12.34 -5.12
C GLY A 318 -4.18 11.16 -4.52
N ALA A 319 -3.10 10.73 -5.18
CA ALA A 319 -2.21 9.69 -4.63
C ALA A 319 -1.50 10.17 -3.34
N THR A 320 -1.09 11.45 -3.30
CA THR A 320 -0.50 12.06 -2.10
C THR A 320 -1.49 12.08 -0.94
N GLU A 321 -2.74 12.46 -1.20
CA GLU A 321 -3.80 12.49 -0.20
C GLU A 321 -3.98 11.12 0.46
N ARG A 322 -4.11 10.05 -0.34
CA ARG A 322 -4.25 8.67 0.18
C ARG A 322 -3.05 8.18 0.98
N LEU A 323 -1.83 8.55 0.59
CA LEU A 323 -0.62 8.19 1.33
C LEU A 323 -0.44 9.02 2.61
N THR A 324 -0.81 10.31 2.58
CA THR A 324 -0.77 11.16 3.77
C THR A 324 -1.87 10.80 4.77
N GLU A 325 -3.03 10.35 4.31
CA GLU A 325 -4.08 9.79 5.17
C GLU A 325 -3.57 8.64 6.04
N LEU A 326 -2.77 7.71 5.44
CA LEU A 326 -2.12 6.65 6.20
C LEU A 326 -1.15 7.20 7.24
N LEU A 327 -0.35 8.22 6.90
CA LEU A 327 0.60 8.86 7.82
C LEU A 327 -0.09 9.70 8.92
N ASP A 328 -1.25 10.25 8.64
CA ASP A 328 -2.04 11.06 9.58
C ASP A 328 -2.90 10.17 10.51
N THR A 329 -3.08 8.87 10.17
CA THR A 329 -3.77 7.91 11.03
C THR A 329 -2.99 7.80 12.35
N PRO A 330 -3.63 8.03 13.51
CA PRO A 330 -2.92 8.00 14.78
C PRO A 330 -2.29 6.62 15.01
N PRO A 331 -1.04 6.58 15.49
CA PRO A 331 -0.41 5.32 15.85
C PRO A 331 -1.26 4.60 16.89
N GLY A 332 -1.06 3.30 17.01
CA GLY A 332 -1.77 2.45 17.95
C GLY A 332 -1.65 2.94 19.39
N LEU A 333 -2.05 2.08 20.30
CA LEU A 333 -2.04 2.37 21.72
C LEU A 333 -0.64 2.78 22.18
N VAL A 334 -0.56 3.94 22.82
CA VAL A 334 0.65 4.43 23.50
C VAL A 334 0.46 4.32 25.01
N ALA A 335 1.57 4.25 25.75
CA ALA A 335 1.49 4.26 27.21
C ALA A 335 0.85 5.56 27.69
N ALA A 336 -0.18 5.44 28.55
CA ALA A 336 -0.75 6.61 29.23
C ALA A 336 0.25 7.16 30.26
N ALA A 337 0.26 8.47 30.44
CA ALA A 337 1.12 9.08 31.44
C ALA A 337 0.53 8.92 32.87
N PRO A 338 1.37 8.65 33.89
CA PRO A 338 2.80 8.34 33.81
C PRO A 338 3.07 6.93 33.26
N ALA A 339 4.06 6.77 32.36
CA ALA A 339 4.43 5.48 31.81
C ALA A 339 5.13 4.61 32.87
N ILE A 340 4.70 3.35 32.97
CA ILE A 340 5.25 2.35 33.91
C ILE A 340 6.04 1.31 33.11
N LYS A 341 7.26 1.04 33.54
CA LYS A 341 8.05 -0.08 32.99
C LYS A 341 7.70 -1.37 33.70
N LEU A 342 7.49 -2.43 32.96
CA LEU A 342 7.37 -3.77 33.53
C LEU A 342 8.69 -4.21 34.16
N PRO A 343 8.63 -5.01 35.25
CA PRO A 343 9.83 -5.52 35.89
C PRO A 343 10.64 -6.37 34.91
N PRO A 344 11.99 -6.34 34.96
CA PRO A 344 12.88 -7.08 34.04
C PRO A 344 12.67 -8.59 34.08
N ARG A 345 12.21 -9.12 35.22
CA ARG A 345 11.76 -10.52 35.41
C ARG A 345 10.30 -10.50 35.85
N ALA A 346 9.42 -10.42 34.88
CA ALA A 346 8.00 -10.54 35.10
C ALA A 346 7.68 -11.96 35.60
N ALA A 347 6.82 -12.08 36.60
CA ALA A 347 6.32 -13.37 37.10
C ALA A 347 5.18 -13.92 36.24
N GLY A 348 4.59 -13.05 35.40
CA GLY A 348 3.48 -13.37 34.52
C GLY A 348 2.12 -13.38 35.21
N THR A 349 1.98 -12.72 36.37
CA THR A 349 0.69 -12.60 37.04
C THR A 349 -0.23 -11.72 36.22
N ILE A 350 -1.43 -12.19 35.90
CA ILE A 350 -2.44 -11.39 35.19
C ILE A 350 -3.69 -11.23 36.06
N ARG A 351 -4.26 -10.01 36.08
CA ARG A 351 -5.47 -9.73 36.82
C ARG A 351 -6.40 -8.81 36.01
N PHE A 352 -7.64 -9.23 35.91
CA PHE A 352 -8.75 -8.47 35.35
C PHE A 352 -9.61 -7.94 36.50
N ASP A 353 -9.83 -6.61 36.56
CA ASP A 353 -10.66 -5.94 37.53
C ASP A 353 -11.82 -5.25 36.79
N GLU A 354 -13.03 -5.79 36.87
CA GLU A 354 -14.28 -5.26 36.26
C GLU A 354 -14.12 -4.85 34.77
N VAL A 355 -13.41 -5.66 33.98
CA VAL A 355 -13.08 -5.37 32.60
C VAL A 355 -14.28 -5.59 31.68
N ALA A 356 -14.70 -4.52 30.98
CA ALA A 356 -15.68 -4.62 29.90
C ALA A 356 -15.09 -4.10 28.58
N PHE A 357 -15.51 -4.70 27.48
CA PHE A 357 -14.99 -4.34 26.15
C PHE A 357 -16.01 -4.59 25.04
N ALA A 358 -16.02 -3.69 24.04
CA ALA A 358 -16.67 -3.86 22.73
C ALA A 358 -15.67 -3.49 21.63
N TYR A 359 -15.70 -4.22 20.52
CA TYR A 359 -14.82 -3.93 19.39
C TYR A 359 -15.19 -2.59 18.72
N PRO A 360 -14.23 -1.75 18.35
CA PRO A 360 -14.50 -0.45 17.68
C PRO A 360 -15.34 -0.57 16.41
N ALA A 361 -15.21 -1.69 15.69
CA ALA A 361 -15.99 -1.97 14.48
C ALA A 361 -17.47 -2.29 14.75
N ARG A 362 -17.83 -2.66 15.99
CA ARG A 362 -19.20 -3.02 16.42
C ARG A 362 -19.42 -2.57 17.87
N PRO A 363 -19.46 -1.27 18.14
CA PRO A 363 -19.51 -0.73 19.49
C PRO A 363 -20.82 -1.06 20.22
N GLU A 364 -21.88 -1.41 19.50
CA GLU A 364 -23.17 -1.81 20.03
C GLU A 364 -23.19 -3.25 20.60
N ILE A 365 -22.18 -4.07 20.27
CA ILE A 365 -22.08 -5.46 20.70
C ILE A 365 -21.00 -5.60 21.79
N THR A 366 -21.43 -5.83 23.03
CA THR A 366 -20.50 -6.11 24.13
C THR A 366 -19.84 -7.46 23.92
N ALA A 367 -18.53 -7.46 23.64
CA ALA A 367 -17.75 -8.69 23.47
C ALA A 367 -17.32 -9.28 24.82
N LEU A 368 -17.05 -8.42 25.81
CA LEU A 368 -16.81 -8.78 27.19
C LEU A 368 -17.62 -7.83 28.10
N GLY A 369 -18.48 -8.41 28.95
CA GLY A 369 -19.13 -7.71 30.06
C GLY A 369 -18.14 -7.51 31.21
N PRO A 370 -18.54 -6.93 32.35
CA PRO A 370 -17.65 -6.81 33.49
C PRO A 370 -17.16 -8.19 33.95
N VAL A 371 -15.87 -8.47 33.75
CA VAL A 371 -15.21 -9.70 34.17
C VAL A 371 -14.07 -9.40 35.12
N SER A 372 -13.99 -10.19 36.20
CA SER A 372 -12.94 -10.10 37.21
C SER A 372 -12.38 -11.49 37.51
N PHE A 373 -11.08 -11.66 37.31
CA PHE A 373 -10.34 -12.86 37.65
C PHE A 373 -8.85 -12.55 37.75
N ALA A 374 -8.11 -13.45 38.40
CA ALA A 374 -6.65 -13.36 38.45
C ALA A 374 -6.05 -14.73 38.11
N VAL A 375 -4.85 -14.71 37.56
CA VAL A 375 -4.03 -15.92 37.30
C VAL A 375 -2.70 -15.72 38.04
N ASN A 376 -2.37 -16.68 38.91
CA ASN A 376 -1.17 -16.61 39.73
C ASN A 376 0.07 -17.07 38.96
N PRO A 377 1.28 -16.74 39.43
CA PRO A 377 2.51 -17.21 38.80
C PRO A 377 2.57 -18.72 38.71
N GLY A 378 2.83 -19.26 37.53
CA GLY A 378 2.91 -20.69 37.27
C GLY A 378 1.57 -21.44 37.23
N GLU A 379 0.44 -20.75 37.47
CA GLU A 379 -0.90 -21.32 37.37
C GLU A 379 -1.30 -21.54 35.91
N ARG A 380 -1.93 -22.68 35.63
CA ARG A 380 -2.52 -23.01 34.33
C ARG A 380 -4.05 -22.87 34.40
N VAL A 381 -4.58 -21.87 33.71
CA VAL A 381 -6.03 -21.58 33.69
C VAL A 381 -6.59 -21.86 32.29
N ALA A 382 -7.67 -22.64 32.23
CA ALA A 382 -8.39 -22.90 30.99
C ALA A 382 -9.60 -21.96 30.83
N LEU A 383 -9.74 -21.35 29.67
CA LEU A 383 -10.93 -20.59 29.26
C LEU A 383 -11.82 -21.51 28.41
N VAL A 384 -13.03 -21.77 28.87
CA VAL A 384 -14.00 -22.65 28.21
C VAL A 384 -15.31 -21.90 27.98
N GLY A 385 -15.99 -22.18 26.89
CA GLY A 385 -17.28 -21.56 26.57
C GLY A 385 -17.63 -21.71 25.10
N PRO A 386 -18.88 -21.42 24.70
CA PRO A 386 -19.33 -21.50 23.33
C PRO A 386 -18.56 -20.53 22.41
N SER A 387 -18.69 -20.70 21.09
CA SER A 387 -18.14 -19.75 20.13
C SER A 387 -18.75 -18.38 20.38
N GLY A 388 -17.93 -17.32 20.32
CA GLY A 388 -18.37 -15.95 20.62
C GLY A 388 -18.50 -15.61 22.10
N ALA A 389 -18.12 -16.48 23.03
CA ALA A 389 -18.18 -16.21 24.48
C ALA A 389 -17.16 -15.17 24.98
N GLY A 390 -16.25 -14.66 24.15
CA GLY A 390 -15.25 -13.64 24.51
C GLY A 390 -13.86 -14.19 24.85
N LYS A 391 -13.59 -15.48 24.64
CA LYS A 391 -12.29 -16.12 24.96
C LYS A 391 -11.11 -15.45 24.25
N SER A 392 -11.16 -15.33 22.94
CA SER A 392 -10.09 -14.70 22.12
C SER A 392 -9.99 -13.18 22.39
N THR A 393 -11.08 -12.54 22.83
CA THR A 393 -11.07 -11.13 23.25
C THR A 393 -10.21 -10.93 24.51
N ILE A 394 -10.21 -11.87 25.45
CA ILE A 394 -9.31 -11.85 26.63
C ILE A 394 -7.85 -11.84 26.16
N PHE A 395 -7.47 -12.68 25.19
CA PHE A 395 -6.10 -12.70 24.64
C PHE A 395 -5.74 -11.42 23.93
N ALA A 396 -6.66 -10.85 23.14
CA ALA A 396 -6.45 -9.58 22.45
C ALA A 396 -6.22 -8.42 23.43
N LEU A 397 -6.90 -8.42 24.57
CA LEU A 397 -6.73 -7.43 25.63
C LEU A 397 -5.42 -7.63 26.41
N ILE A 398 -5.01 -8.86 26.70
CA ILE A 398 -3.72 -9.17 27.36
C ILE A 398 -2.55 -8.73 26.47
N LEU A 399 -2.62 -9.00 25.16
CA LEU A 399 -1.62 -8.55 24.19
C LEU A 399 -1.65 -7.03 23.93
N ARG A 400 -2.58 -6.34 24.60
CA ARG A 400 -2.83 -4.92 24.39
C ARG A 400 -2.96 -4.58 22.91
N PHE A 401 -3.79 -5.34 22.20
CA PHE A 401 -4.26 -4.98 20.87
C PHE A 401 -5.37 -3.95 20.94
N TYR A 402 -6.07 -3.93 22.07
CA TYR A 402 -7.11 -2.96 22.45
C TYR A 402 -6.98 -2.63 23.92
N ASP A 403 -7.41 -1.44 24.33
CA ASP A 403 -7.61 -1.10 25.73
C ASP A 403 -9.06 -1.38 26.15
N PRO A 404 -9.34 -1.79 27.38
CA PRO A 404 -10.70 -2.03 27.87
C PRO A 404 -11.52 -0.75 27.87
N ALA A 405 -12.84 -0.87 27.62
CA ALA A 405 -13.79 0.24 27.70
C ALA A 405 -14.01 0.69 29.15
N SER A 406 -14.00 -0.25 30.10
CA SER A 406 -14.03 0.01 31.53
C SER A 406 -13.24 -1.06 32.30
N GLY A 407 -12.93 -0.79 33.56
CA GLY A 407 -12.08 -1.66 34.36
C GLY A 407 -10.61 -1.48 34.04
N ARG A 408 -9.78 -2.44 34.49
CA ARG A 408 -8.32 -2.43 34.25
C ARG A 408 -7.76 -3.84 34.19
N ILE A 409 -6.66 -3.97 33.45
CA ILE A 409 -5.91 -5.22 33.34
C ILE A 409 -4.50 -4.98 33.88
N LEU A 410 -4.10 -5.78 34.82
CA LEU A 410 -2.81 -5.66 35.49
C LEU A 410 -1.92 -6.85 35.08
N LEU A 411 -0.70 -6.57 34.65
CA LEU A 411 0.38 -7.55 34.46
C LEU A 411 1.45 -7.29 35.51
N ASP A 412 1.67 -8.25 36.39
CA ASP A 412 2.57 -8.10 37.55
C ASP A 412 2.32 -6.83 38.37
N GLY A 413 1.05 -6.49 38.56
CA GLY A 413 0.59 -5.30 39.30
C GLY A 413 0.61 -3.99 38.52
N ALA A 414 1.17 -3.94 37.32
CA ALA A 414 1.17 -2.77 36.46
C ALA A 414 -0.06 -2.74 35.54
N ASP A 415 -0.80 -1.64 35.51
CA ASP A 415 -1.92 -1.44 34.58
C ASP A 415 -1.38 -1.35 33.14
N LEU A 416 -1.88 -2.21 32.26
CA LEU A 416 -1.43 -2.28 30.86
C LEU A 416 -1.55 -0.97 30.12
N ARG A 417 -2.51 -0.10 30.47
CA ARG A 417 -2.68 1.22 29.82
C ARG A 417 -1.49 2.15 30.04
N HIS A 418 -0.77 1.96 31.16
CA HIS A 418 0.42 2.75 31.49
C HIS A 418 1.73 2.10 31.03
N CYS A 419 1.69 0.87 30.50
CA CYS A 419 2.88 0.16 29.99
C CYS A 419 3.04 0.40 28.49
N ASP A 420 4.28 0.39 27.98
CA ASP A 420 4.50 0.34 26.54
C ASP A 420 3.96 -0.97 25.96
N PRO A 421 3.10 -0.96 24.91
CA PRO A 421 2.61 -2.19 24.27
C PRO A 421 3.71 -3.15 23.84
N HIS A 422 4.87 -2.63 23.48
CA HIS A 422 6.05 -3.43 23.12
C HIS A 422 6.58 -4.23 24.33
N ASP A 423 6.65 -3.59 25.48
CA ASP A 423 7.11 -4.24 26.73
C ASP A 423 6.10 -5.27 27.20
N VAL A 424 4.80 -4.98 27.09
CA VAL A 424 3.72 -5.95 27.40
C VAL A 424 3.88 -7.21 26.53
N ARG A 425 4.02 -7.05 25.21
CA ARG A 425 4.15 -8.18 24.28
C ARG A 425 5.46 -8.93 24.45
N ARG A 426 6.51 -8.30 24.98
CA ARG A 426 7.77 -8.96 25.36
C ARG A 426 7.62 -9.87 26.59
N ALA A 427 6.62 -9.67 27.42
CA ALA A 427 6.32 -10.52 28.57
C ALA A 427 5.40 -11.70 28.21
N VAL A 428 4.83 -11.74 27.01
CA VAL A 428 3.81 -12.71 26.59
C VAL A 428 4.32 -13.54 25.41
N ALA A 429 4.15 -14.87 25.46
CA ALA A 429 4.28 -15.76 24.32
C ALA A 429 2.88 -16.19 23.86
N LEU A 430 2.64 -16.16 22.55
CA LEU A 430 1.39 -16.60 21.95
C LEU A 430 1.64 -17.80 21.04
N VAL A 431 0.86 -18.86 21.21
CA VAL A 431 0.70 -19.95 20.24
C VAL A 431 -0.73 -19.86 19.71
N PRO A 432 -0.92 -19.34 18.47
CA PRO A 432 -2.25 -19.16 17.91
C PRO A 432 -2.84 -20.48 17.38
N GLN A 433 -4.15 -20.49 17.18
CA GLN A 433 -4.89 -21.60 16.57
C GLN A 433 -4.36 -21.90 15.16
N ASP A 434 -4.26 -20.87 14.32
CA ASP A 434 -3.69 -20.96 12.97
C ASP A 434 -2.29 -20.35 12.97
N PRO A 435 -1.23 -21.18 12.94
CA PRO A 435 0.14 -20.69 12.99
C PRO A 435 0.56 -19.98 11.71
N VAL A 436 1.01 -18.74 11.85
CA VAL A 436 1.54 -17.95 10.74
C VAL A 436 2.99 -18.35 10.48
N ILE A 437 3.26 -18.76 9.23
CA ILE A 437 4.61 -19.03 8.71
C ILE A 437 4.93 -17.95 7.67
N PHE A 438 6.05 -17.28 7.84
CA PHE A 438 6.55 -16.27 6.91
C PHE A 438 7.30 -16.94 5.75
N ALA A 439 7.29 -16.29 4.59
CA ALA A 439 8.12 -16.68 3.42
C ALA A 439 9.59 -16.39 3.71
N ALA A 440 10.20 -17.29 4.47
CA ALA A 440 11.56 -17.20 4.98
C ALA A 440 12.04 -18.61 5.37
N SER A 441 13.31 -18.75 5.74
CA SER A 441 13.86 -20.03 6.21
C SER A 441 13.21 -20.51 7.51
N VAL A 442 13.36 -21.80 7.83
CA VAL A 442 12.96 -22.36 9.13
C VAL A 442 13.61 -21.59 10.28
N THR A 443 14.94 -21.34 10.17
CA THR A 443 15.71 -20.57 11.15
C THR A 443 15.11 -19.21 11.43
N GLU A 444 14.79 -18.44 10.40
CA GLU A 444 14.20 -17.10 10.54
C GLU A 444 12.80 -17.15 11.13
N ASN A 445 11.99 -18.14 10.73
CA ASN A 445 10.66 -18.35 11.31
C ASN A 445 10.70 -18.63 12.81
N VAL A 446 11.65 -19.41 13.29
CA VAL A 446 11.81 -19.69 14.73
C VAL A 446 12.44 -18.49 15.46
N ARG A 447 13.46 -17.83 14.87
CA ARG A 447 14.06 -16.60 15.39
C ARG A 447 13.11 -15.43 15.53
N PHE A 448 11.96 -15.46 14.89
CA PHE A 448 10.93 -14.44 15.08
C PHE A 448 10.55 -14.27 16.56
N GLY A 449 10.66 -15.33 17.39
CA GLY A 449 10.47 -15.27 18.84
C GLY A 449 11.57 -14.50 19.60
N ARG A 450 12.82 -14.61 19.12
CA ARG A 450 14.02 -13.94 19.65
C ARG A 450 15.05 -13.77 18.54
N PRO A 451 15.10 -12.58 17.87
CA PRO A 451 15.93 -12.35 16.68
C PRO A 451 17.43 -12.59 16.88
N ASP A 452 17.94 -12.27 18.08
CA ASP A 452 19.37 -12.37 18.41
C ASP A 452 19.79 -13.76 18.91
N ALA A 453 18.90 -14.77 18.83
CA ALA A 453 19.20 -16.12 19.29
C ALA A 453 20.27 -16.80 18.42
N SER A 454 21.19 -17.53 19.06
CA SER A 454 22.15 -18.36 18.34
C SER A 454 21.46 -19.49 17.58
N PHE A 455 22.14 -20.05 16.59
CA PHE A 455 21.61 -21.19 15.84
C PHE A 455 21.39 -22.40 16.76
N GLU A 456 22.27 -22.62 17.75
CA GLU A 456 22.13 -23.69 18.70
C GLU A 456 20.85 -23.55 19.54
N ALA A 457 20.54 -22.33 20.03
CA ALA A 457 19.29 -22.06 20.74
C ALA A 457 18.05 -22.32 19.86
N VAL A 458 18.12 -22.01 18.56
CA VAL A 458 17.06 -22.33 17.59
C VAL A 458 16.89 -23.85 17.47
N ARG A 459 17.99 -24.59 17.34
CA ARG A 459 17.99 -26.05 17.23
C ARG A 459 17.42 -26.70 18.49
N GLU A 460 17.83 -26.25 19.68
CA GLU A 460 17.30 -26.71 20.96
C GLU A 460 15.77 -26.45 21.09
N ALA A 461 15.31 -25.26 20.68
CA ALA A 461 13.90 -24.92 20.69
C ALA A 461 13.10 -25.82 19.72
N CYS A 462 13.64 -26.12 18.54
CA CYS A 462 13.04 -27.06 17.60
C CYS A 462 13.02 -28.49 18.13
N ALA A 463 14.06 -28.93 18.80
CA ALA A 463 14.11 -30.24 19.45
C ALA A 463 13.04 -30.35 20.57
N ALA A 464 12.93 -29.31 21.42
CA ALA A 464 11.93 -29.23 22.46
C ALA A 464 10.47 -29.21 21.93
N ALA A 465 10.28 -28.65 20.74
CA ALA A 465 9.00 -28.62 20.03
C ALA A 465 8.72 -29.87 19.18
N HIS A 466 9.54 -30.91 19.25
CA HIS A 466 9.48 -32.10 18.38
C HIS A 466 9.48 -31.78 16.88
N ALA A 467 10.17 -30.68 16.49
CA ALA A 467 10.25 -30.22 15.11
C ALA A 467 11.54 -30.70 14.40
N LEU A 468 12.57 -31.09 15.15
CA LEU A 468 13.89 -31.36 14.60
C LEU A 468 13.87 -32.44 13.51
N GLU A 469 13.18 -33.55 13.77
CA GLU A 469 13.13 -34.70 12.87
C GLU A 469 12.60 -34.35 11.47
N PHE A 470 11.50 -33.61 11.37
CA PHE A 470 10.97 -33.23 10.07
C PHE A 470 11.79 -32.12 9.40
N ILE A 471 12.40 -31.21 10.19
CA ILE A 471 13.25 -30.15 9.66
C ILE A 471 14.50 -30.74 8.99
N GLU A 472 15.13 -31.76 9.60
CA GLU A 472 16.30 -32.44 9.05
C GLU A 472 15.98 -33.22 7.76
N ARG A 473 14.72 -33.57 7.53
CA ARG A 473 14.25 -34.20 6.28
C ARG A 473 13.94 -33.21 5.16
N LEU A 474 13.90 -31.90 5.46
CA LEU A 474 13.69 -30.88 4.44
C LEU A 474 14.94 -30.77 3.53
N PRO A 475 14.79 -30.39 2.26
CA PRO A 475 15.90 -30.40 1.28
C PRO A 475 17.14 -29.62 1.71
N GLN A 476 16.98 -28.53 2.48
CA GLN A 476 18.06 -27.68 3.00
C GLN A 476 18.02 -27.58 4.54
N GLY A 477 17.32 -28.52 5.22
CA GLY A 477 17.18 -28.49 6.67
C GLY A 477 16.64 -27.16 7.19
N PHE A 478 17.38 -26.53 8.10
CA PHE A 478 17.02 -25.24 8.72
C PHE A 478 17.03 -24.04 7.77
N ASP A 479 17.75 -24.13 6.65
CA ASP A 479 17.83 -23.07 5.64
C ASP A 479 16.75 -23.21 4.55
N THR A 480 15.89 -24.22 4.64
CA THR A 480 14.79 -24.43 3.70
C THR A 480 13.81 -23.25 3.77
N ASP A 481 13.58 -22.60 2.62
CA ASP A 481 12.54 -21.59 2.47
C ASP A 481 11.15 -22.27 2.49
N LEU A 482 10.31 -21.84 3.42
CA LEU A 482 8.99 -22.41 3.67
C LEU A 482 7.91 -21.89 2.71
N GLY A 483 8.21 -20.86 1.93
CA GLY A 483 7.28 -20.22 0.99
C GLY A 483 6.15 -19.45 1.67
N GLU A 484 5.29 -18.86 0.87
CA GLU A 484 4.16 -18.09 1.40
C GLU A 484 3.23 -18.98 2.23
N ARG A 485 2.90 -18.51 3.45
CA ARG A 485 2.02 -19.19 4.41
C ARG A 485 2.44 -20.63 4.76
N GLY A 486 3.68 -21.04 4.47
CA GLY A 486 4.16 -22.38 4.78
C GLY A 486 3.44 -23.49 3.99
N VAL A 487 3.09 -23.23 2.74
CA VAL A 487 2.36 -24.18 1.85
C VAL A 487 3.05 -25.56 1.77
N LYS A 488 4.36 -25.61 1.98
CA LYS A 488 5.17 -26.83 1.95
C LYS A 488 5.06 -27.69 3.22
N LEU A 489 4.37 -27.21 4.27
CA LEU A 489 4.29 -27.86 5.58
C LEU A 489 2.88 -28.38 5.88
N SER A 490 2.79 -29.52 6.58
CA SER A 490 1.54 -30.00 7.16
C SER A 490 1.07 -29.07 8.30
N GLY A 491 -0.20 -29.16 8.70
CA GLY A 491 -0.74 -28.40 9.83
C GLY A 491 0.06 -28.61 11.12
N GLY A 492 0.37 -29.86 11.45
CA GLY A 492 1.17 -30.22 12.62
C GLY A 492 2.62 -29.72 12.56
N GLN A 493 3.23 -29.68 11.38
CA GLN A 493 4.57 -29.11 11.20
C GLN A 493 4.57 -27.59 11.41
N ARG A 494 3.57 -26.88 10.87
CA ARG A 494 3.41 -25.42 11.11
C ARG A 494 3.23 -25.14 12.60
N GLN A 495 2.40 -25.95 13.28
CA GLN A 495 2.15 -25.80 14.72
C GLN A 495 3.43 -26.00 15.54
N ARG A 496 4.24 -27.03 15.23
CA ARG A 496 5.51 -27.28 15.94
C ARG A 496 6.53 -26.17 15.72
N ILE A 497 6.58 -25.54 14.55
CA ILE A 497 7.41 -24.32 14.33
C ILE A 497 6.91 -23.17 15.20
N SER A 498 5.59 -22.97 15.30
CA SER A 498 5.01 -21.94 16.16
C SER A 498 5.32 -22.19 17.65
N ILE A 499 5.27 -23.44 18.09
CA ILE A 499 5.68 -23.82 19.46
C ILE A 499 7.18 -23.60 19.67
N ALA A 500 8.03 -23.96 18.72
CA ALA A 500 9.48 -23.69 18.78
C ALA A 500 9.77 -22.19 18.92
N ARG A 501 9.03 -21.35 18.19
CA ARG A 501 9.08 -19.88 18.31
C ARG A 501 8.74 -19.41 19.72
N ALA A 502 7.67 -19.96 20.33
CA ALA A 502 7.26 -19.62 21.67
C ALA A 502 8.26 -20.12 22.75
N ILE A 503 8.85 -21.31 22.56
CA ILE A 503 9.93 -21.85 23.42
C ILE A 503 11.16 -20.92 23.36
N LEU A 504 11.60 -20.55 22.16
CA LEU A 504 12.75 -19.68 21.94
C LEU A 504 12.53 -18.29 22.53
N ALA A 505 11.31 -17.77 22.46
CA ALA A 505 10.93 -16.47 23.02
C ALA A 505 11.10 -16.42 24.53
N ASP A 506 10.89 -17.53 25.23
CA ASP A 506 11.06 -17.73 26.68
C ASP A 506 10.40 -16.65 27.53
N ARG A 507 9.08 -16.51 27.42
CA ARG A 507 8.29 -15.49 28.11
C ARG A 507 7.57 -16.06 29.33
N PRO A 508 7.37 -15.25 30.42
CA PRO A 508 6.75 -15.71 31.67
C PRO A 508 5.25 -16.02 31.54
N LEU A 509 4.52 -15.26 30.69
CA LEU A 509 3.09 -15.49 30.42
C LEU A 509 2.91 -16.17 29.07
N LEU A 510 2.21 -17.29 29.04
CA LEU A 510 1.92 -18.08 27.86
C LEU A 510 0.42 -18.05 27.54
N LEU A 511 0.08 -17.69 26.33
CA LEU A 511 -1.26 -17.74 25.76
C LEU A 511 -1.32 -18.85 24.71
N LEU A 512 -2.21 -19.83 24.90
CA LEU A 512 -2.41 -20.96 23.99
C LEU A 512 -3.83 -20.89 23.44
N ASP A 513 -3.98 -20.74 22.13
CA ASP A 513 -5.27 -20.74 21.45
C ASP A 513 -5.40 -22.03 20.64
N GLU A 514 -6.20 -22.98 21.13
CA GLU A 514 -6.60 -24.26 20.50
C GLU A 514 -5.56 -24.91 19.56
N ALA A 515 -4.36 -25.13 20.05
CA ALA A 515 -3.19 -25.50 19.24
C ALA A 515 -3.23 -26.93 18.63
N THR A 516 -4.32 -27.67 18.71
CA THR A 516 -4.39 -29.11 18.29
C THR A 516 -5.58 -29.46 17.39
N SER A 517 -6.43 -28.51 17.01
CA SER A 517 -7.54 -28.77 16.09
C SER A 517 -7.02 -29.10 14.67
N SER A 518 -7.63 -30.12 14.04
CA SER A 518 -7.34 -30.56 12.66
C SER A 518 -6.00 -31.28 12.42
N LEU A 519 -5.40 -31.94 13.40
CA LEU A 519 -4.18 -32.72 13.27
C LEU A 519 -4.47 -34.25 13.22
N ASP A 520 -3.59 -34.97 12.53
CA ASP A 520 -3.55 -36.43 12.63
C ASP A 520 -3.09 -36.86 14.05
N ALA A 521 -3.47 -38.06 14.49
CA ALA A 521 -3.24 -38.54 15.87
C ALA A 521 -1.77 -38.52 16.32
N GLU A 522 -0.83 -38.77 15.42
CA GLU A 522 0.61 -38.72 15.74
C GLU A 522 1.12 -37.28 15.90
N SER A 523 0.78 -36.40 14.96
CA SER A 523 1.10 -34.98 15.05
C SER A 523 0.47 -34.35 16.28
N GLU A 524 -0.77 -34.73 16.63
CA GLU A 524 -1.45 -34.26 17.83
C GLU A 524 -0.68 -34.64 19.11
N ARG A 525 -0.25 -35.90 19.23
CA ARG A 525 0.53 -36.36 20.39
C ARG A 525 1.85 -35.59 20.53
N GLN A 526 2.57 -35.36 19.41
CA GLN A 526 3.82 -34.63 19.42
C GLN A 526 3.60 -33.14 19.79
N VAL A 527 2.56 -32.52 19.27
CA VAL A 527 2.17 -31.14 19.60
C VAL A 527 1.78 -31.03 21.07
N ALA A 528 0.97 -31.94 21.58
CA ALA A 528 0.57 -31.96 22.99
C ALA A 528 1.78 -32.07 23.93
N GLN A 529 2.73 -32.97 23.65
CA GLN A 529 3.97 -33.09 24.43
C GLN A 529 4.83 -31.83 24.39
N ALA A 530 4.93 -31.18 23.21
CA ALA A 530 5.64 -29.92 23.05
C ALA A 530 4.99 -28.78 23.85
N LEU A 531 3.64 -28.69 23.83
CA LEU A 531 2.88 -27.71 24.60
C LEU A 531 3.03 -27.93 26.10
N GLU A 532 3.03 -29.19 26.56
CA GLU A 532 3.23 -29.51 27.96
C GLU A 532 4.62 -29.09 28.45
N ARG A 533 5.67 -29.32 27.63
CA ARG A 533 7.02 -28.82 27.93
C ARG A 533 7.06 -27.31 27.99
N LEU A 534 6.42 -26.64 27.02
CA LEU A 534 6.37 -25.17 26.93
C LEU A 534 5.68 -24.57 28.16
N ALA A 535 4.61 -25.18 28.66
CA ALA A 535 3.82 -24.68 29.79
C ALA A 535 4.48 -24.88 31.17
N ARG A 536 5.48 -25.78 31.30
CA ARG A 536 6.14 -26.06 32.59
C ARG A 536 6.79 -24.81 33.18
N GLY A 537 6.41 -24.47 34.42
CA GLY A 537 6.96 -23.35 35.16
C GLY A 537 6.58 -21.95 34.65
N ARG A 538 5.60 -21.86 33.72
CA ARG A 538 5.09 -20.60 33.19
C ARG A 538 3.63 -20.41 33.55
N THR A 539 3.24 -19.15 33.79
CA THR A 539 1.83 -18.79 33.90
C THR A 539 1.17 -19.00 32.55
N THR A 540 0.11 -19.81 32.51
CA THR A 540 -0.49 -20.23 31.24
C THR A 540 -1.99 -19.97 31.22
N LEU A 541 -2.45 -19.21 30.22
CA LEU A 541 -3.87 -19.15 29.85
C LEU A 541 -4.07 -19.95 28.56
N VAL A 542 -5.03 -20.88 28.57
CA VAL A 542 -5.34 -21.70 27.42
C VAL A 542 -6.82 -21.62 27.05
N ILE A 543 -7.10 -21.27 25.79
CA ILE A 543 -8.45 -21.44 25.21
C ILE A 543 -8.57 -22.91 24.85
N ALA A 544 -9.43 -23.63 25.57
CA ALA A 544 -9.53 -25.08 25.47
C ALA A 544 -10.83 -25.51 24.78
N HIS A 545 -10.67 -26.33 23.75
CA HIS A 545 -11.73 -27.00 23.00
C HIS A 545 -11.63 -28.52 23.12
N ARG A 546 -10.62 -29.05 23.84
CA ARG A 546 -10.42 -30.49 24.07
C ARG A 546 -10.35 -30.84 25.54
N LEU A 547 -10.91 -31.98 25.89
CA LEU A 547 -10.97 -32.46 27.28
C LEU A 547 -9.58 -32.63 27.91
N ALA A 548 -8.62 -33.15 27.15
CA ALA A 548 -7.25 -33.35 27.63
C ALA A 548 -6.63 -32.05 28.13
N THR A 549 -6.81 -30.94 27.39
CA THR A 549 -6.30 -29.62 27.77
C THR A 549 -6.97 -29.09 29.04
N VAL A 550 -8.29 -29.32 29.18
CA VAL A 550 -9.07 -28.87 30.33
C VAL A 550 -8.74 -29.65 31.60
N ARG A 551 -8.51 -30.96 31.48
CA ARG A 551 -8.18 -31.83 32.64
C ARG A 551 -6.84 -31.51 33.29
N HIS A 552 -5.89 -30.97 32.52
CA HIS A 552 -4.56 -30.57 33.00
C HIS A 552 -4.49 -29.13 33.52
N ALA A 553 -5.61 -28.39 33.49
CA ALA A 553 -5.68 -27.05 34.05
C ALA A 553 -5.91 -27.10 35.58
N ASP A 554 -5.19 -26.23 36.30
CA ASP A 554 -5.37 -26.07 37.74
C ASP A 554 -6.76 -25.47 38.04
N ARG A 555 -7.25 -24.63 37.13
CA ARG A 555 -8.54 -23.96 37.25
C ARG A 555 -9.15 -23.69 35.88
N ILE A 556 -10.47 -23.74 35.82
CA ILE A 556 -11.25 -23.48 34.61
C ILE A 556 -12.15 -22.27 34.83
N ILE A 557 -12.15 -21.35 33.88
CA ILE A 557 -13.08 -20.22 33.82
C ILE A 557 -14.06 -20.49 32.68
N VAL A 558 -15.33 -20.66 33.04
CA VAL A 558 -16.42 -20.87 32.07
C VAL A 558 -16.98 -19.51 31.68
N LEU A 559 -16.90 -19.18 30.38
CA LEU A 559 -17.42 -17.94 29.81
C LEU A 559 -18.71 -18.22 29.04
N ASP A 560 -19.69 -17.36 29.21
CA ASP A 560 -20.91 -17.31 28.40
C ASP A 560 -21.29 -15.87 28.12
N ARG A 561 -21.54 -15.54 26.84
CA ARG A 561 -21.95 -14.19 26.38
C ARG A 561 -21.13 -13.04 26.99
N GLY A 562 -19.82 -13.20 27.00
CA GLY A 562 -18.89 -12.19 27.50
C GLY A 562 -18.82 -12.08 29.03
N ARG A 563 -19.37 -13.00 29.79
CA ARG A 563 -19.36 -13.00 31.28
C ARG A 563 -18.81 -14.29 31.84
N ILE A 564 -18.21 -14.22 33.01
CA ILE A 564 -17.82 -15.42 33.76
C ILE A 564 -19.08 -16.06 34.35
N HIS A 565 -19.37 -17.29 33.91
CA HIS A 565 -20.50 -18.09 34.35
C HIS A 565 -20.16 -18.96 35.58
N ALA A 566 -18.97 -19.54 35.56
CA ALA A 566 -18.48 -20.37 36.68
C ALA A 566 -16.95 -20.44 36.70
N VAL A 567 -16.38 -20.70 37.87
CA VAL A 567 -14.93 -20.92 38.06
C VAL A 567 -14.76 -22.12 38.99
N GLY A 568 -13.88 -23.05 38.66
CA GLY A 568 -13.60 -24.23 39.49
C GLY A 568 -12.68 -25.22 38.78
N THR A 569 -12.46 -26.35 39.40
CA THR A 569 -11.77 -27.50 38.81
C THR A 569 -12.69 -28.31 37.89
N HIS A 570 -12.14 -29.16 37.05
CA HIS A 570 -12.91 -30.04 36.16
C HIS A 570 -13.98 -30.84 36.91
N HIS A 571 -13.63 -31.46 38.03
CA HIS A 571 -14.54 -32.29 38.81
C HIS A 571 -15.65 -31.48 39.51
N GLU A 572 -15.34 -30.30 40.01
CA GLU A 572 -16.33 -29.41 40.64
C GLU A 572 -17.35 -28.92 39.59
N LEU A 573 -16.86 -28.45 38.44
CA LEU A 573 -17.72 -27.91 37.39
C LEU A 573 -18.59 -28.99 36.73
N LEU A 574 -18.13 -30.23 36.59
CA LEU A 574 -18.95 -31.33 36.10
C LEU A 574 -20.16 -31.59 36.99
N ARG A 575 -20.00 -31.45 38.33
CA ARG A 575 -21.06 -31.69 39.30
C ARG A 575 -21.99 -30.51 39.51
N ALA A 576 -21.43 -29.29 39.50
CA ALA A 576 -22.13 -28.08 39.92
C ALA A 576 -22.63 -27.19 38.77
N ASN A 577 -22.09 -27.31 37.55
CA ASN A 577 -22.39 -26.43 36.46
C ASN A 577 -22.96 -27.12 35.21
N GLY A 578 -24.28 -26.94 35.00
CA GLY A 578 -24.99 -27.56 33.86
C GLY A 578 -24.44 -27.12 32.49
N LEU A 579 -23.98 -25.88 32.33
CA LEU A 579 -23.39 -25.37 31.06
C LEU A 579 -22.05 -26.08 30.80
N TYR A 580 -21.16 -26.13 31.78
CA TYR A 580 -19.88 -26.83 31.62
C TYR A 580 -20.07 -28.31 31.35
N ALA A 581 -20.95 -28.98 32.09
CA ALA A 581 -21.27 -30.40 31.91
C ALA A 581 -21.90 -30.66 30.51
N HIS A 582 -22.68 -29.71 30.00
CA HIS A 582 -23.24 -29.78 28.65
C HIS A 582 -22.14 -29.64 27.58
N LEU A 583 -21.27 -28.62 27.69
CA LEU A 583 -20.13 -28.43 26.79
C LEU A 583 -19.17 -29.64 26.86
N ALA A 584 -18.90 -30.14 28.04
CA ALA A 584 -18.09 -31.34 28.26
C ALA A 584 -18.68 -32.56 27.52
N ARG A 585 -19.98 -32.77 27.61
CA ARG A 585 -20.66 -33.87 26.89
C ARG A 585 -20.60 -33.67 25.36
N LEU A 586 -20.88 -32.48 24.85
CA LEU A 586 -20.91 -32.23 23.40
C LEU A 586 -19.54 -32.36 22.75
N GLN A 587 -18.51 -31.85 23.41
CA GLN A 587 -17.15 -31.78 22.83
C GLN A 587 -16.32 -33.04 23.13
N PHE A 588 -16.65 -33.80 24.19
CA PHE A 588 -15.81 -34.85 24.74
C PHE A 588 -16.37 -36.27 24.53
N VAL A 589 -17.68 -36.43 24.23
CA VAL A 589 -18.25 -37.73 23.84
C VAL A 589 -17.79 -38.18 22.46
N ALA A 590 -17.36 -37.26 21.61
CA ALA A 590 -16.78 -37.56 20.29
C ALA A 590 -15.40 -38.28 20.39
N GLU A 591 -14.71 -38.25 21.54
CA GLU A 591 -13.40 -38.88 21.76
C GLU A 591 -13.44 -40.30 22.36
N GLY A 592 -14.63 -40.92 22.49
CA GLY A 592 -14.74 -42.36 22.80
C GLY A 592 -14.40 -42.76 24.23
N GLU A 593 -14.34 -41.84 25.20
CA GLU A 593 -14.25 -42.17 26.62
C GLU A 593 -15.64 -42.18 27.26
N THR A 594 -16.19 -43.34 27.48
CA THR A 594 -17.30 -43.57 28.44
C THR A 594 -16.83 -43.15 29.83
N ALA A 595 -17.62 -42.30 30.48
CA ALA A 595 -17.44 -41.79 31.83
C ALA A 595 -17.32 -42.90 32.90
#